data_94aef6d27520fb6d74d4ba0ccc855ab9
#
_entry.id   94aef6d27520fb6d74d4ba0ccc855ab9
#
_cell.length_a   1.000
_cell.length_b   1.000
_cell.length_c   1.000
_cell.angle_alpha   90.00
_cell.angle_beta   90.00
_cell.angle_gamma   90.00
#
_symmetry.space_group_name_H-M   'P 1'
#
loop_
_entity.id
_entity.type
_entity.pdbx_description
1 polymer ?
#
loop_
_entity_poly.entity_id
_entity_poly.type
_entity_poly.pdbx_seq_one_letter_code
_entity_poly.pdbx_strand_id
1 'polypeptide(L)'
;HPKANIVLNACFYMGNRRINGAKLESRLLVEEGATLQVDSNFGAGYGCDIEVFKGASLIIHNDFGNFKGGGPNMGLTLICGDHIEIGEDCRIGRNVTIRDNNGGHYVSLQGYKTSKPVIIGKHVWLCEGCTIMQGVKIGDGAIISAHAVVTSNVPPYCIVAGNPARVVQTDVHWKY
;
A
#
# COMPACT_ATOMS: atom_id res chain seq x y z
N HIS A 1 14.78 3.54 -13.15
CA HIS A 1 16.22 3.67 -13.35
C HIS A 1 16.80 2.41 -14.01
N PRO A 2 17.81 2.50 -14.90
CA PRO A 2 18.38 1.32 -15.59
C PRO A 2 18.99 0.26 -14.66
N LYS A 3 19.35 0.64 -13.43
CA LYS A 3 19.88 -0.28 -12.40
C LYS A 3 18.83 -0.66 -11.36
N ALA A 4 17.56 -0.39 -11.60
CA ALA A 4 16.47 -0.89 -10.76
C ALA A 4 16.23 -2.39 -11.06
N ASN A 5 15.84 -3.14 -10.03
CA ASN A 5 15.44 -4.52 -10.16
C ASN A 5 13.91 -4.60 -10.25
N ILE A 6 13.36 -4.90 -11.43
CA ILE A 6 11.91 -5.01 -11.63
C ILE A 6 11.58 -6.44 -11.99
N VAL A 7 10.86 -7.14 -11.11
CA VAL A 7 10.43 -8.53 -11.26
C VAL A 7 8.91 -8.56 -11.39
N LEU A 8 8.40 -8.85 -12.56
CA LEU A 8 6.97 -8.96 -12.83
C LEU A 8 6.64 -10.40 -13.17
N ASN A 9 6.10 -11.13 -12.22
CA ASN A 9 5.65 -12.52 -12.40
C ASN A 9 4.22 -12.59 -12.96
N ALA A 10 3.54 -11.43 -13.06
CA ALA A 10 2.21 -11.28 -13.59
C ALA A 10 2.00 -9.88 -14.19
N CYS A 11 0.77 -9.54 -14.58
CA CYS A 11 0.47 -8.25 -15.18
C CYS A 11 0.52 -7.11 -14.16
N PHE A 12 1.31 -6.09 -14.44
CA PHE A 12 1.29 -4.81 -13.77
C PHE A 12 0.78 -3.73 -14.74
N TYR A 13 -0.26 -3.01 -14.36
CA TYR A 13 -0.80 -1.94 -15.20
C TYR A 13 -1.20 -0.71 -14.38
N MET A 14 -1.00 0.47 -14.96
CA MET A 14 -1.34 1.76 -14.37
C MET A 14 -2.26 2.56 -15.31
N GLY A 15 -3.16 3.35 -14.72
CA GLY A 15 -4.06 4.22 -15.48
C GLY A 15 -5.09 3.48 -16.31
N ASN A 16 -5.42 2.24 -15.97
CA ASN A 16 -6.42 1.46 -16.69
C ASN A 16 -7.83 1.94 -16.36
N ARG A 17 -8.74 1.91 -17.34
CA ARG A 17 -10.11 2.46 -17.36
C ARG A 17 -10.15 3.99 -17.43
N ARG A 18 -9.77 4.49 -18.61
CA ARG A 18 -9.82 5.91 -18.90
C ARG A 18 -11.25 6.46 -18.79
N ILE A 19 -11.46 7.38 -17.86
CA ILE A 19 -12.65 8.22 -17.86
C ILE A 19 -12.38 9.33 -18.87
N ASN A 20 -13.24 9.48 -19.89
CA ASN A 20 -13.11 10.53 -20.88
C ASN A 20 -13.02 11.90 -20.19
N GLY A 21 -11.95 12.64 -20.48
CA GLY A 21 -11.67 13.94 -19.88
C GLY A 21 -10.91 13.92 -18.57
N ALA A 22 -10.60 12.77 -17.97
CA ALA A 22 -9.71 12.70 -16.81
C ALA A 22 -8.28 13.12 -17.19
N LYS A 23 -7.74 14.10 -16.46
CA LYS A 23 -6.35 14.58 -16.60
C LYS A 23 -5.45 14.09 -15.45
N LEU A 24 -5.89 13.10 -14.69
CA LEU A 24 -5.11 12.55 -13.59
C LEU A 24 -4.00 11.68 -14.14
N GLU A 25 -2.76 12.11 -13.96
CA GLU A 25 -1.58 11.32 -14.28
C GLU A 25 -1.29 10.31 -13.18
N SER A 26 -0.71 9.18 -13.55
CA SER A 26 -0.19 8.19 -12.60
C SER A 26 1.33 8.12 -12.78
N ARG A 27 2.05 8.02 -11.67
CA ARG A 27 3.50 7.99 -11.65
C ARG A 27 4.02 6.66 -11.09
N LEU A 28 5.04 6.11 -11.73
CA LEU A 28 5.85 5.02 -11.20
C LEU A 28 7.31 5.45 -11.24
N LEU A 29 7.94 5.55 -10.08
CA LEU A 29 9.36 5.81 -9.93
C LEU A 29 10.01 4.61 -9.23
N VAL A 30 11.01 4.01 -9.86
CA VAL A 30 11.86 2.97 -9.25
C VAL A 30 13.31 3.42 -9.44
N GLU A 31 13.94 3.78 -8.32
CA GLU A 31 15.29 4.35 -8.32
C GLU A 31 16.41 3.30 -8.44
N GLU A 32 17.66 3.78 -8.46
CA GLU A 32 18.84 2.94 -8.56
C GLU A 32 18.94 1.92 -7.43
N GLY A 33 19.12 0.65 -7.74
CA GLY A 33 19.22 -0.45 -6.78
C GLY A 33 17.95 -0.76 -6.01
N ALA A 34 16.83 -0.08 -6.32
CA ALA A 34 15.53 -0.41 -5.75
C ALA A 34 14.96 -1.68 -6.39
N THR A 35 14.13 -2.39 -5.64
CA THR A 35 13.40 -3.58 -6.11
C THR A 35 11.90 -3.31 -6.13
N LEU A 36 11.26 -3.55 -7.28
CA LEU A 36 9.83 -3.69 -7.42
C LEU A 36 9.52 -5.12 -7.83
N GLN A 37 8.87 -5.89 -6.97
CA GLN A 37 8.42 -7.25 -7.26
C GLN A 37 6.90 -7.31 -7.23
N VAL A 38 6.31 -7.90 -8.26
CA VAL A 38 4.86 -8.12 -8.37
C VAL A 38 4.62 -9.57 -8.76
N ASP A 39 4.05 -10.33 -7.83
CA ASP A 39 3.89 -11.79 -7.98
C ASP A 39 2.54 -12.18 -8.60
N SER A 40 1.53 -11.32 -8.47
CA SER A 40 0.19 -11.51 -9.03
C SER A 40 -0.29 -10.25 -9.74
N ASN A 41 -1.40 -10.34 -10.48
CA ASN A 41 -1.93 -9.20 -11.23
C ASN A 41 -2.18 -8.00 -10.33
N PHE A 42 -1.55 -6.89 -10.63
CA PHE A 42 -1.69 -5.65 -9.89
C PHE A 42 -2.12 -4.51 -10.79
N GLY A 43 -3.26 -3.90 -10.47
CA GLY A 43 -3.76 -2.74 -11.18
C GLY A 43 -3.74 -1.50 -10.30
N ALA A 44 -3.09 -0.45 -10.77
CA ALA A 44 -3.15 0.89 -10.21
C ALA A 44 -3.98 1.78 -11.14
N GLY A 45 -5.07 2.37 -10.64
CA GLY A 45 -5.96 3.23 -11.41
C GLY A 45 -5.36 4.60 -11.71
N TYR A 46 -6.23 5.58 -11.92
CA TYR A 46 -5.80 6.96 -12.17
C TYR A 46 -5.33 7.66 -10.91
N GLY A 47 -4.39 8.61 -11.07
CA GLY A 47 -3.87 9.44 -10.00
C GLY A 47 -3.07 8.65 -8.97
N CYS A 48 -2.56 7.49 -9.35
CA CYS A 48 -1.72 6.70 -8.47
C CYS A 48 -0.28 7.20 -8.50
N ASP A 49 0.36 7.19 -7.34
CA ASP A 49 1.75 7.57 -7.18
C ASP A 49 2.50 6.45 -6.45
N ILE A 50 3.40 5.79 -7.16
CA ILE A 50 4.20 4.69 -6.65
C ILE A 50 5.67 5.06 -6.78
N GLU A 51 6.32 5.23 -5.64
CA GLU A 51 7.74 5.55 -5.55
C GLU A 51 8.49 4.49 -4.75
N VAL A 52 9.55 3.96 -5.34
CA VAL A 52 10.48 3.05 -4.66
C VAL A 52 11.85 3.69 -4.71
N PHE A 53 12.28 4.23 -3.56
CA PHE A 53 13.52 4.98 -3.46
C PHE A 53 14.74 4.08 -3.51
N LYS A 54 15.90 4.71 -3.67
CA LYS A 54 17.20 4.02 -3.82
C LYS A 54 17.41 2.95 -2.77
N GLY A 55 17.62 1.72 -3.22
CA GLY A 55 17.89 0.55 -2.37
C GLY A 55 16.70 -0.02 -1.61
N ALA A 56 15.51 0.60 -1.72
CA ALA A 56 14.29 0.11 -1.09
C ALA A 56 13.66 -1.07 -1.85
N SER A 57 12.74 -1.79 -1.19
CA SER A 57 12.04 -2.91 -1.82
C SER A 57 10.52 -2.82 -1.61
N LEU A 58 9.77 -2.81 -2.71
CA LEU A 58 8.33 -2.93 -2.74
C LEU A 58 7.95 -4.30 -3.30
N ILE A 59 7.31 -5.13 -2.48
CA ILE A 59 6.88 -6.48 -2.83
C ILE A 59 5.36 -6.56 -2.76
N ILE A 60 4.71 -6.98 -3.84
CA ILE A 60 3.26 -7.07 -3.96
C ILE A 60 2.89 -8.49 -4.37
N HIS A 61 2.33 -9.24 -3.42
CA HIS A 61 1.81 -10.60 -3.66
C HIS A 61 0.34 -10.59 -4.09
N ASN A 62 -0.30 -9.45 -3.98
CA ASN A 62 -1.75 -9.31 -4.08
C ASN A 62 -2.27 -9.50 -5.51
N ASP A 63 -3.36 -10.25 -5.66
CA ASP A 63 -4.09 -10.42 -6.91
C ASP A 63 -5.34 -9.55 -6.95
N PHE A 64 -5.30 -8.51 -7.77
CA PHE A 64 -6.45 -7.67 -8.08
C PHE A 64 -7.21 -8.13 -9.35
N GLY A 65 -6.71 -9.17 -10.05
CA GLY A 65 -7.16 -9.53 -11.40
C GLY A 65 -8.52 -10.21 -11.49
N ASN A 66 -8.98 -10.84 -10.42
CA ASN A 66 -10.23 -11.62 -10.42
C ASN A 66 -11.46 -10.85 -9.89
N PHE A 67 -11.33 -9.56 -9.69
CA PHE A 67 -12.41 -8.78 -9.11
C PHE A 67 -13.51 -8.46 -10.13
N LYS A 68 -14.66 -9.14 -10.04
CA LYS A 68 -15.83 -8.92 -10.90
C LYS A 68 -16.60 -7.60 -10.63
N GLY A 69 -16.20 -6.77 -9.69
CA GLY A 69 -17.00 -5.62 -9.27
C GLY A 69 -16.27 -4.37 -8.82
N GLY A 70 -14.95 -4.37 -8.74
CA GLY A 70 -14.21 -3.20 -8.27
C GLY A 70 -13.31 -2.61 -9.35
N GLY A 71 -13.41 -1.32 -9.54
CA GLY A 71 -12.48 -0.59 -10.37
C GLY A 71 -11.06 -0.62 -9.77
N PRO A 72 -10.06 -0.31 -10.57
CA PRO A 72 -8.69 -0.18 -10.09
C PRO A 72 -8.62 0.86 -8.96
N ASN A 73 -7.67 0.67 -8.06
CA ASN A 73 -7.40 1.57 -6.93
C ASN A 73 -7.00 2.95 -7.46
N MET A 74 -7.94 3.89 -7.48
CA MET A 74 -7.68 5.27 -7.89
C MET A 74 -7.02 6.02 -6.72
N GLY A 75 -6.04 6.89 -7.03
CA GLY A 75 -5.38 7.73 -6.04
C GLY A 75 -4.55 6.96 -5.01
N LEU A 76 -4.15 5.73 -5.32
CA LEU A 76 -3.25 4.97 -4.45
C LEU A 76 -1.89 5.64 -4.39
N THR A 77 -1.39 5.89 -3.18
CA THR A 77 -0.05 6.41 -2.92
C THR A 77 0.79 5.36 -2.20
N LEU A 78 1.85 4.87 -2.82
CA LEU A 78 2.83 3.97 -2.25
C LEU A 78 4.20 4.65 -2.24
N ILE A 79 4.73 4.98 -1.07
CA ILE A 79 6.03 5.64 -0.92
C ILE A 79 6.95 4.72 -0.11
N CYS A 80 7.82 4.03 -0.81
CA CYS A 80 8.71 3.01 -0.25
C CYS A 80 10.14 3.54 -0.14
N GLY A 81 10.63 3.72 1.07
CA GLY A 81 11.99 4.19 1.37
C GLY A 81 12.89 3.14 2.04
N ASP A 82 12.30 2.03 2.48
CA ASP A 82 12.99 0.89 3.11
C ASP A 82 12.36 -0.41 2.58
N HIS A 83 11.20 -0.78 3.12
CA HIS A 83 10.51 -1.99 2.70
C HIS A 83 9.01 -1.89 2.90
N ILE A 84 8.24 -2.14 1.83
CA ILE A 84 6.79 -2.34 1.88
C ILE A 84 6.47 -3.70 1.28
N GLU A 85 5.72 -4.50 2.05
CA GLU A 85 5.20 -5.80 1.59
C GLU A 85 3.68 -5.83 1.71
N ILE A 86 2.99 -6.24 0.64
CA ILE A 86 1.53 -6.39 0.59
C ILE A 86 1.21 -7.84 0.29
N GLY A 87 0.55 -8.49 1.24
CA GLY A 87 0.16 -9.89 1.18
C GLY A 87 -0.93 -10.18 0.14
N GLU A 88 -1.25 -11.46 0.00
CA GLU A 88 -2.24 -11.97 -0.94
C GLU A 88 -3.66 -11.52 -0.59
N ASP A 89 -4.53 -11.45 -1.60
CA ASP A 89 -5.98 -11.26 -1.46
C ASP A 89 -6.40 -9.98 -0.71
N CYS A 90 -5.55 -8.95 -0.66
CA CYS A 90 -5.90 -7.68 -0.06
C CYS A 90 -6.85 -6.87 -0.94
N ARG A 91 -7.70 -6.04 -0.32
CA ARG A 91 -8.53 -5.04 -1.00
C ARG A 91 -8.08 -3.65 -0.60
N ILE A 92 -7.74 -2.85 -1.58
CA ILE A 92 -7.25 -1.49 -1.38
C ILE A 92 -8.25 -0.53 -2.00
N GLY A 93 -8.87 0.29 -1.18
CA GLY A 93 -9.83 1.31 -1.57
C GLY A 93 -9.19 2.47 -2.34
N ARG A 94 -10.00 3.47 -2.67
CA ARG A 94 -9.53 4.71 -3.32
C ARG A 94 -8.75 5.57 -2.33
N ASN A 95 -7.79 6.35 -2.85
CA ASN A 95 -7.06 7.35 -2.07
C ASN A 95 -6.35 6.78 -0.83
N VAL A 96 -6.00 5.50 -0.85
CA VAL A 96 -5.21 4.87 0.22
C VAL A 96 -3.77 5.34 0.11
N THR A 97 -3.17 5.66 1.26
CA THR A 97 -1.75 6.01 1.37
C THR A 97 -1.02 4.96 2.21
N ILE A 98 0.05 4.40 1.67
CA ILE A 98 0.95 3.49 2.38
C ILE A 98 2.35 4.05 2.28
N ARG A 99 2.98 4.34 3.41
CA ARG A 99 4.33 4.86 3.44
C ARG A 99 5.14 4.30 4.59
N ASP A 100 6.36 3.92 4.30
CA ASP A 100 7.32 3.40 5.28
C ASP A 100 8.34 4.43 5.73
N ASN A 101 8.19 5.68 5.31
CA ASN A 101 9.14 6.76 5.56
C ASN A 101 8.44 8.10 5.86
N ASN A 102 9.23 9.05 6.35
CA ASN A 102 8.76 10.41 6.67
C ASN A 102 9.10 11.45 5.61
N GLY A 103 9.44 11.04 4.38
CA GLY A 103 9.85 11.95 3.31
C GLY A 103 11.31 12.42 3.41
N GLY A 104 12.15 11.68 4.17
CA GLY A 104 13.58 11.98 4.31
C GLY A 104 13.92 13.04 5.38
N HIS A 105 12.92 13.55 6.10
CA HIS A 105 13.16 14.52 7.16
C HIS A 105 13.80 13.88 8.37
N TYR A 106 14.85 14.52 8.92
CA TYR A 106 15.53 14.07 10.14
C TYR A 106 14.89 14.71 11.38
N VAL A 107 14.63 13.88 12.38
CA VAL A 107 14.19 14.33 13.71
C VAL A 107 15.29 13.99 14.72
N SER A 108 15.77 14.99 15.47
CA SER A 108 16.83 14.82 16.46
C SER A 108 16.31 14.13 17.73
N LEU A 109 15.99 12.84 17.60
CA LEU A 109 15.58 11.96 18.70
C LEU A 109 16.46 10.72 18.69
N GLN A 110 16.88 10.28 19.89
CA GLN A 110 17.68 9.06 20.03
C GLN A 110 16.94 7.85 19.45
N GLY A 111 17.58 7.12 18.54
CA GLY A 111 17.00 5.95 17.89
C GLY A 111 15.96 6.25 16.80
N TYR A 112 15.78 7.52 16.45
CA TYR A 112 14.87 7.88 15.35
C TYR A 112 15.37 7.30 14.02
N LYS A 113 14.43 6.72 13.26
CA LYS A 113 14.67 6.24 11.90
C LYS A 113 13.75 6.96 10.94
N THR A 114 14.28 7.43 9.82
CA THR A 114 13.52 8.08 8.74
C THR A 114 12.60 7.14 7.99
N SER A 115 12.93 5.84 8.01
CA SER A 115 12.14 4.77 7.39
C SER A 115 12.04 3.57 8.35
N LYS A 116 10.90 2.88 8.31
CA LYS A 116 10.65 1.60 9.00
C LYS A 116 9.71 0.76 8.17
N PRO A 117 10.00 -0.55 7.95
CA PRO A 117 9.19 -1.42 7.12
C PRO A 117 7.69 -1.39 7.44
N VAL A 118 6.88 -1.47 6.39
CA VAL A 118 5.43 -1.68 6.49
C VAL A 118 5.10 -3.05 5.93
N ILE A 119 4.43 -3.88 6.72
CA ILE A 119 4.04 -5.23 6.33
C ILE A 119 2.52 -5.36 6.44
N ILE A 120 1.87 -5.65 5.33
CA ILE A 120 0.44 -5.90 5.26
C ILE A 120 0.22 -7.38 5.03
N GLY A 121 -0.49 -8.02 5.95
CA GLY A 121 -0.79 -9.45 5.89
C GLY A 121 -1.73 -9.83 4.75
N LYS A 122 -2.24 -11.06 4.78
CA LYS A 122 -3.16 -11.59 3.77
C LYS A 122 -4.59 -11.19 4.06
N HIS A 123 -5.41 -11.07 3.01
CA HIS A 123 -6.85 -10.81 3.12
C HIS A 123 -7.17 -9.56 3.96
N VAL A 124 -6.38 -8.49 3.79
CA VAL A 124 -6.57 -7.22 4.49
C VAL A 124 -7.43 -6.29 3.65
N TRP A 125 -8.40 -5.64 4.28
CA TRP A 125 -9.21 -4.61 3.63
C TRP A 125 -8.80 -3.21 4.10
N LEU A 126 -8.13 -2.48 3.21
CA LEU A 126 -7.81 -1.06 3.37
C LEU A 126 -8.94 -0.25 2.76
N CYS A 127 -9.80 0.34 3.59
CA CYS A 127 -10.91 1.16 3.12
C CYS A 127 -10.43 2.51 2.56
N GLU A 128 -11.31 3.18 1.85
CA GLU A 128 -11.04 4.46 1.18
C GLU A 128 -10.38 5.49 2.12
N GLY A 129 -9.35 6.17 1.61
CA GLY A 129 -8.68 7.28 2.29
C GLY A 129 -7.89 6.93 3.54
N CYS A 130 -7.76 5.65 3.89
CA CYS A 130 -6.93 5.28 5.05
C CYS A 130 -5.44 5.51 4.77
N THR A 131 -4.67 5.75 5.84
CA THR A 131 -3.23 5.99 5.78
C THR A 131 -2.51 5.00 6.68
N ILE A 132 -1.55 4.28 6.12
CA ILE A 132 -0.66 3.37 6.84
C ILE A 132 0.71 4.02 6.97
N MET A 133 1.13 4.21 8.21
CA MET A 133 2.38 4.89 8.53
C MET A 133 3.53 3.91 8.71
N GLN A 134 4.75 4.45 8.68
CA GLN A 134 6.00 3.70 8.83
C GLN A 134 6.02 2.79 10.07
N GLY A 135 6.59 1.61 9.93
CA GLY A 135 6.80 0.64 11.00
C GLY A 135 5.57 -0.16 11.39
N VAL A 136 4.46 0.00 10.67
CA VAL A 136 3.20 -0.71 10.95
C VAL A 136 3.22 -2.12 10.36
N LYS A 137 2.78 -3.10 11.16
CA LYS A 137 2.42 -4.44 10.71
C LYS A 137 0.92 -4.63 10.87
N ILE A 138 0.24 -5.02 9.80
CA ILE A 138 -1.19 -5.33 9.78
C ILE A 138 -1.35 -6.83 9.67
N GLY A 139 -2.05 -7.41 10.64
CA GLY A 139 -2.34 -8.85 10.68
C GLY A 139 -3.37 -9.27 9.63
N ASP A 140 -3.39 -10.58 9.33
CA ASP A 140 -4.28 -11.18 8.35
C ASP A 140 -5.76 -10.91 8.65
N GLY A 141 -6.57 -10.74 7.62
CA GLY A 141 -8.02 -10.55 7.74
C GLY A 141 -8.47 -9.24 8.39
N ALA A 142 -7.55 -8.32 8.70
CA ALA A 142 -7.90 -7.05 9.32
C ALA A 142 -8.62 -6.10 8.35
N ILE A 143 -9.44 -5.22 8.91
CA ILE A 143 -10.13 -4.15 8.19
C ILE A 143 -9.65 -2.80 8.74
N ILE A 144 -9.15 -1.96 7.86
CA ILE A 144 -8.76 -0.58 8.17
C ILE A 144 -9.87 0.32 7.69
N SER A 145 -10.61 0.93 8.61
CA SER A 145 -11.76 1.77 8.29
C SER A 145 -11.39 2.98 7.44
N ALA A 146 -12.38 3.51 6.73
CA ALA A 146 -12.20 4.67 5.89
C ALA A 146 -11.62 5.86 6.69
N HIS A 147 -10.66 6.56 6.09
CA HIS A 147 -9.95 7.70 6.67
C HIS A 147 -9.23 7.43 8.00
N ALA A 148 -9.02 6.17 8.37
CA ALA A 148 -8.22 5.82 9.54
C ALA A 148 -6.73 6.10 9.29
N VAL A 149 -6.03 6.59 10.32
CA VAL A 149 -4.57 6.78 10.30
C VAL A 149 -3.92 5.77 11.23
N VAL A 150 -3.30 4.75 10.64
CA VAL A 150 -2.69 3.64 11.37
C VAL A 150 -1.24 3.98 11.70
N THR A 151 -0.95 4.10 12.99
CA THR A 151 0.37 4.48 13.53
C THR A 151 0.99 3.39 14.43
N SER A 152 0.30 2.27 14.61
CA SER A 152 0.74 1.13 15.42
C SER A 152 0.27 -0.17 14.79
N ASN A 153 0.88 -1.29 15.20
CA ASN A 153 0.53 -2.61 14.69
C ASN A 153 -0.95 -2.94 14.91
N VAL A 154 -1.53 -3.61 13.93
CA VAL A 154 -2.93 -4.02 13.91
C VAL A 154 -3.00 -5.55 14.07
N PRO A 155 -3.71 -6.05 15.08
CA PRO A 155 -3.91 -7.49 15.23
C PRO A 155 -4.68 -8.10 14.06
N PRO A 156 -4.56 -9.41 13.80
CA PRO A 156 -5.36 -10.08 12.79
C PRO A 156 -6.85 -10.08 13.15
N TYR A 157 -7.70 -10.21 12.14
CA TYR A 157 -9.15 -10.37 12.27
C TYR A 157 -9.83 -9.29 13.12
N CYS A 158 -9.41 -8.04 12.99
CA CYS A 158 -10.02 -6.92 13.70
C CYS A 158 -10.35 -5.75 12.78
N ILE A 159 -11.22 -4.86 13.25
CA ILE A 159 -11.47 -3.56 12.64
C ILE A 159 -10.75 -2.50 13.46
N VAL A 160 -9.99 -1.65 12.77
CA VAL A 160 -9.43 -0.43 13.37
C VAL A 160 -10.01 0.81 12.71
N ALA A 161 -10.25 1.86 13.50
CA ALA A 161 -10.83 3.11 13.04
C ALA A 161 -10.24 4.32 13.78
N GLY A 162 -10.35 5.48 13.16
CA GLY A 162 -9.98 6.78 13.76
C GLY A 162 -8.59 7.28 13.42
N ASN A 163 -8.24 8.44 14.00
CA ASN A 163 -6.93 9.07 13.89
C ASN A 163 -6.46 9.55 15.28
N PRO A 164 -5.46 8.88 15.89
CA PRO A 164 -4.85 7.64 15.45
C PRO A 164 -5.82 6.45 15.54
N ALA A 165 -5.66 5.48 14.63
CA ALA A 165 -6.53 4.29 14.59
C ALA A 165 -6.42 3.43 15.85
N ARG A 166 -7.56 2.93 16.32
CA ARG A 166 -7.66 2.00 17.45
C ARG A 166 -8.55 0.83 17.07
N VAL A 167 -8.32 -0.32 17.69
CA VAL A 167 -9.19 -1.49 17.53
C VAL A 167 -10.58 -1.15 18.06
N VAL A 168 -11.59 -1.30 17.22
CA VAL A 168 -13.01 -1.07 17.55
C VAL A 168 -13.82 -2.35 17.56
N GLN A 169 -13.33 -3.40 16.88
CA GLN A 169 -13.98 -4.72 16.83
C GLN A 169 -12.92 -5.79 16.64
N THR A 170 -13.12 -6.94 17.25
CA THR A 170 -12.29 -8.15 17.12
C THR A 170 -13.11 -9.30 16.56
N ASP A 171 -12.44 -10.38 16.14
CA ASP A 171 -13.04 -11.59 15.60
C ASP A 171 -13.94 -11.32 14.38
N VAL A 172 -13.40 -10.55 13.46
CA VAL A 172 -14.10 -10.10 12.24
C VAL A 172 -13.63 -10.91 11.04
N HIS A 173 -14.61 -11.44 10.29
CA HIS A 173 -14.38 -12.11 9.02
C HIS A 173 -15.19 -11.42 7.93
N TRP A 174 -14.54 -11.06 6.84
CA TRP A 174 -15.18 -10.36 5.73
C TRP A 174 -15.07 -11.19 4.44
N LYS A 175 -15.97 -10.93 3.50
CA LYS A 175 -16.00 -11.53 2.15
C LYS A 175 -16.38 -10.45 1.13
N TYR A 176 -16.16 -10.72 -0.17
CA TYR A 176 -16.59 -9.84 -1.27
C TYR A 176 -18.07 -10.05 -1.60
#